data_46c6640b7c73c0b32b311f99179a7b67
#
_entry.id   46c6640b7c73c0b32b311f99179a7b67
#
_cell.length_a   1.000
_cell.length_b   1.000
_cell.length_c   1.000
_cell.angle_alpha   90.00
_cell.angle_beta   90.00
_cell.angle_gamma   90.00
#
_symmetry.space_group_name_H-M   'P 1'
#
loop_
_entity.id
_entity.type
_entity.pdbx_description
1 polymer ?
#
loop_
_entity_poly.entity_id
_entity_poly.type
_entity_poly.pdbx_seq_one_letter_code
_entity_poly.pdbx_strand_id
1 'polypeptide(L)'
;MKSCSQKTAKEKKVFIQTYGCQMNEYDTDKMFEVLRHENYFHTDSQEDADLIILNTCSIREKAENKVYSELGRLRYLKTANPELKIGVGGCVAQQEGEAIMQRNSNVDFVFGTDNLFELPFMLRKIHKGEKITKTQRYDRQKVRNFVPEYTFQNLQHSGVRAHLTITKGCNNYCSFCVVPVTRGLEVSREPDQII
;
A
#
# COMPACT_ATOMS: atom_id res chain seq x y z
N MET A 1 -30.10 22.62 22.31
CA MET A 1 -29.61 21.44 21.56
C MET A 1 -28.98 21.94 20.26
N LYS A 2 -27.66 21.99 20.17
CA LYS A 2 -26.96 22.41 18.96
C LYS A 2 -26.73 21.17 18.11
N SER A 3 -27.37 21.09 16.94
CA SER A 3 -27.15 20.02 15.98
C SER A 3 -25.69 20.14 15.47
N CYS A 4 -24.89 19.14 15.77
CA CYS A 4 -23.56 18.98 15.19
C CYS A 4 -23.75 18.59 13.72
N SER A 5 -23.59 19.56 12.81
CA SER A 5 -23.60 19.35 11.37
C SER A 5 -22.36 18.51 11.03
N GLN A 6 -22.52 17.20 10.88
CA GLN A 6 -21.51 16.34 10.30
C GLN A 6 -21.34 16.80 8.83
N LYS A 7 -20.25 17.54 8.54
CA LYS A 7 -19.79 17.72 7.17
C LYS A 7 -19.52 16.33 6.61
N THR A 8 -20.36 15.84 5.74
CA THR A 8 -20.12 14.64 4.95
C THR A 8 -18.82 14.89 4.16
N ALA A 9 -17.75 14.23 4.59
CA ALA A 9 -16.49 14.28 3.85
C ALA A 9 -16.75 13.74 2.43
N LYS A 10 -16.33 14.49 1.41
CA LYS A 10 -16.49 14.10 -0.01
C LYS A 10 -15.84 12.73 -0.21
N GLU A 11 -16.58 11.80 -0.79
CA GLU A 11 -16.04 10.51 -1.22
C GLU A 11 -14.90 10.74 -2.21
N LYS A 12 -13.79 10.06 -1.99
CA LYS A 12 -12.59 10.08 -2.84
C LYS A 12 -12.40 8.73 -3.50
N LYS A 13 -11.82 8.74 -4.68
CA LYS A 13 -11.57 7.51 -5.45
C LYS A 13 -10.10 7.11 -5.36
N VAL A 14 -9.84 5.82 -5.14
CA VAL A 14 -8.50 5.23 -5.15
C VAL A 14 -8.38 4.14 -6.21
N PHE A 15 -7.34 4.25 -7.03
CA PHE A 15 -6.89 3.22 -7.95
C PHE A 15 -5.62 2.58 -7.39
N ILE A 16 -5.59 1.24 -7.29
CA ILE A 16 -4.39 0.50 -6.87
C ILE A 16 -3.98 -0.45 -7.98
N GLN A 17 -2.80 -0.22 -8.55
CA GLN A 17 -2.19 -1.13 -9.50
C GLN A 17 -1.27 -2.09 -8.76
N THR A 18 -1.64 -3.37 -8.76
CA THR A 18 -0.85 -4.43 -8.11
C THR A 18 0.07 -5.10 -9.11
N TYR A 19 1.34 -5.15 -8.77
CA TYR A 19 2.35 -5.94 -9.49
C TYR A 19 2.84 -7.06 -8.57
N GLY A 20 2.91 -8.29 -9.06
CA GLY A 20 3.70 -9.32 -8.41
C GLY A 20 3.00 -10.61 -8.02
N CYS A 21 3.02 -10.97 -6.76
CA CYS A 21 2.59 -12.25 -6.21
C CYS A 21 1.34 -12.11 -5.33
N GLN A 22 0.80 -13.25 -4.87
CA GLN A 22 -0.37 -13.30 -3.99
C GLN A 22 -0.21 -12.46 -2.70
N MET A 23 1.02 -12.32 -2.18
CA MET A 23 1.28 -11.45 -1.05
C MET A 23 1.00 -9.97 -1.35
N ASN A 24 1.27 -9.53 -2.60
CA ASN A 24 0.92 -8.17 -3.02
C ASN A 24 -0.59 -8.02 -3.21
N GLU A 25 -1.29 -9.06 -3.69
CA GLU A 25 -2.76 -9.06 -3.77
C GLU A 25 -3.37 -8.91 -2.37
N TYR A 26 -2.91 -9.70 -1.40
CA TYR A 26 -3.30 -9.56 -0.01
C TYR A 26 -3.01 -8.14 0.55
N ASP A 27 -1.82 -7.60 0.29
CA ASP A 27 -1.47 -6.25 0.74
C ASP A 27 -2.41 -5.20 0.11
N THR A 28 -2.83 -5.39 -1.15
CA THR A 28 -3.79 -4.53 -1.84
C THR A 28 -5.16 -4.56 -1.18
N ASP A 29 -5.67 -5.75 -0.84
CA ASP A 29 -6.95 -5.90 -0.13
C ASP A 29 -6.89 -5.14 1.21
N LYS A 30 -5.77 -5.24 1.92
CA LYS A 30 -5.55 -4.52 3.18
C LYS A 30 -5.41 -3.00 3.00
N MET A 31 -4.82 -2.55 1.90
CA MET A 31 -4.79 -1.12 1.56
C MET A 31 -6.20 -0.58 1.35
N PHE A 32 -7.06 -1.29 0.60
CA PHE A 32 -8.45 -0.89 0.40
C PHE A 32 -9.22 -0.82 1.72
N GLU A 33 -9.03 -1.78 2.62
CA GLU A 33 -9.64 -1.79 3.94
C GLU A 33 -9.26 -0.52 4.73
N VAL A 34 -7.96 -0.23 4.83
CA VAL A 34 -7.44 0.94 5.56
C VAL A 34 -7.92 2.25 4.93
N LEU A 35 -7.89 2.34 3.59
CA LEU A 35 -8.27 3.53 2.84
C LEU A 35 -9.77 3.82 2.91
N ARG A 36 -10.61 2.80 3.04
CA ARG A 36 -12.05 2.95 3.21
C ARG A 36 -12.41 3.72 4.49
N HIS A 37 -11.64 3.53 5.57
CA HIS A 37 -11.81 4.30 6.80
C HIS A 37 -11.45 5.80 6.64
N GLU A 38 -10.69 6.12 5.58
CA GLU A 38 -10.33 7.49 5.22
C GLU A 38 -11.22 8.05 4.07
N ASN A 39 -12.40 7.41 3.81
CA ASN A 39 -13.36 7.75 2.75
C ASN A 39 -12.81 7.65 1.33
N TYR A 40 -11.85 6.74 1.08
CA TYR A 40 -11.43 6.37 -0.26
C TYR A 40 -12.13 5.10 -0.72
N PHE A 41 -12.72 5.15 -1.90
CA PHE A 41 -13.44 4.05 -2.53
C PHE A 41 -12.73 3.61 -3.81
N HIS A 42 -12.79 2.33 -4.09
CA HIS A 42 -12.16 1.75 -5.27
C HIS A 42 -12.71 2.35 -6.58
N THR A 43 -11.80 2.53 -7.55
CA THR A 43 -12.12 2.79 -8.95
C THR A 43 -11.22 1.96 -9.86
N ASP A 44 -11.77 1.52 -11.01
CA ASP A 44 -11.01 0.82 -12.07
C ASP A 44 -10.34 1.80 -13.06
N SER A 45 -10.64 3.11 -12.96
CA SER A 45 -10.10 4.15 -13.85
C SER A 45 -9.03 4.97 -13.13
N GLN A 46 -7.85 5.08 -13.74
CA GLN A 46 -6.77 5.95 -13.25
C GLN A 46 -7.13 7.42 -13.40
N GLU A 47 -7.90 7.76 -14.43
CA GLU A 47 -8.32 9.13 -14.76
C GLU A 47 -9.29 9.70 -13.73
N ASP A 48 -10.09 8.82 -13.13
CA ASP A 48 -11.11 9.19 -12.13
C ASP A 48 -10.55 9.20 -10.69
N ALA A 49 -9.31 8.79 -10.50
CA ALA A 49 -8.74 8.60 -9.17
C ALA A 49 -8.27 9.93 -8.54
N ASP A 50 -8.56 10.09 -7.25
CA ASP A 50 -7.95 11.13 -6.39
C ASP A 50 -6.61 10.65 -5.78
N LEU A 51 -6.43 9.32 -5.72
CA LEU A 51 -5.25 8.63 -5.20
C LEU A 51 -4.91 7.45 -6.09
N ILE A 52 -3.66 7.36 -6.54
CA ILE A 52 -3.12 6.20 -7.24
C ILE A 52 -2.02 5.58 -6.39
N ILE A 53 -2.07 4.27 -6.18
CA ILE A 53 -1.03 3.51 -5.49
C ILE A 53 -0.49 2.42 -6.42
N LEU A 54 0.82 2.39 -6.60
CA LEU A 54 1.51 1.28 -7.26
C LEU A 54 2.05 0.33 -6.20
N ASN A 55 1.41 -0.84 -6.06
CA ASN A 55 1.88 -1.90 -5.16
C ASN A 55 2.87 -2.79 -5.89
N THR A 56 4.13 -2.73 -5.48
CA THR A 56 5.28 -3.19 -6.25
C THR A 56 5.87 -4.50 -5.75
N CYS A 57 6.46 -5.27 -6.66
CA CYS A 57 7.13 -6.54 -6.38
C CYS A 57 8.58 -6.52 -6.87
N SER A 58 9.50 -7.04 -6.08
CA SER A 58 10.93 -7.12 -6.41
C SER A 58 11.40 -8.52 -6.85
N ILE A 59 10.50 -9.50 -6.94
CA ILE A 59 10.88 -10.88 -7.35
C ILE A 59 11.17 -10.97 -8.86
N ARG A 60 10.65 -10.02 -9.65
CA ARG A 60 10.82 -9.99 -11.09
C ARG A 60 11.40 -8.67 -11.52
N GLU A 61 12.60 -8.68 -12.08
CA GLU A 61 13.27 -7.48 -12.65
C GLU A 61 12.35 -6.67 -13.58
N LYS A 62 11.55 -7.36 -14.39
CA LYS A 62 10.55 -6.72 -15.26
C LYS A 62 9.45 -5.96 -14.47
N ALA A 63 9.23 -6.29 -13.21
CA ALA A 63 8.23 -5.60 -12.40
C ALA A 63 8.73 -4.22 -11.96
N GLU A 64 10.01 -4.10 -11.62
CA GLU A 64 10.63 -2.82 -11.29
C GLU A 64 10.61 -1.85 -12.48
N ASN A 65 11.04 -2.31 -13.66
CA ASN A 65 11.01 -1.51 -14.89
C ASN A 65 9.59 -1.04 -15.25
N LYS A 66 8.57 -1.88 -15.00
CA LYS A 66 7.16 -1.50 -15.19
C LYS A 66 6.73 -0.38 -14.26
N VAL A 67 7.16 -0.40 -13.00
CA VAL A 67 6.84 0.65 -12.02
C VAL A 67 7.34 2.01 -12.51
N TYR A 68 8.61 2.10 -12.92
CA TYR A 68 9.16 3.35 -13.42
C TYR A 68 8.51 3.83 -14.73
N SER A 69 8.19 2.90 -15.63
CA SER A 69 7.45 3.22 -16.85
C SER A 69 6.05 3.76 -16.56
N GLU A 70 5.37 3.18 -15.57
CA GLU A 70 4.04 3.61 -15.16
C GLU A 70 4.09 4.98 -14.46
N LEU A 71 5.07 5.21 -13.59
CA LEU A 71 5.29 6.54 -12.98
C LEU A 71 5.50 7.63 -14.03
N GLY A 72 6.16 7.28 -15.14
CA GLY A 72 6.31 8.18 -16.29
C GLY A 72 4.96 8.54 -16.93
N ARG A 73 4.06 7.57 -17.09
CA ARG A 73 2.69 7.79 -17.64
C ARG A 73 1.83 8.61 -16.68
N LEU A 74 1.89 8.32 -15.39
CA LEU A 74 1.13 9.01 -14.36
C LEU A 74 1.48 10.50 -14.25
N ARG A 75 2.64 10.92 -14.78
CA ARG A 75 3.00 12.33 -14.90
C ARG A 75 1.96 13.14 -15.66
N TYR A 76 1.43 12.60 -16.75
CA TYR A 76 0.40 13.25 -17.53
C TYR A 76 -0.87 13.48 -16.70
N LEU A 77 -1.35 12.47 -15.97
CA LEU A 77 -2.53 12.58 -15.11
C LEU A 77 -2.33 13.63 -14.01
N LYS A 78 -1.15 13.64 -13.38
CA LYS A 78 -0.83 14.63 -12.34
C LYS A 78 -0.73 16.06 -12.88
N THR A 79 -0.32 16.22 -14.14
CA THR A 79 -0.32 17.54 -14.80
C THR A 79 -1.75 18.02 -15.08
N ALA A 80 -2.64 17.11 -15.49
CA ALA A 80 -4.05 17.40 -15.73
C ALA A 80 -4.83 17.62 -14.41
N ASN A 81 -4.48 16.90 -13.35
CA ASN A 81 -5.07 17.03 -12.01
C ASN A 81 -3.96 17.16 -10.94
N PRO A 82 -3.57 18.40 -10.57
CA PRO A 82 -2.54 18.64 -9.55
C PRO A 82 -2.90 18.11 -8.16
N GLU A 83 -4.18 17.93 -7.86
CA GLU A 83 -4.65 17.36 -6.58
C GLU A 83 -4.48 15.86 -6.49
N LEU A 84 -4.29 15.16 -7.62
CA LEU A 84 -4.01 13.72 -7.65
C LEU A 84 -2.81 13.39 -6.78
N LYS A 85 -2.94 12.40 -5.90
CA LYS A 85 -1.85 11.90 -5.08
C LYS A 85 -1.36 10.56 -5.63
N ILE A 86 -0.03 10.39 -5.67
CA ILE A 86 0.61 9.19 -6.19
C ILE A 86 1.51 8.58 -5.13
N GLY A 87 1.24 7.33 -4.77
CA GLY A 87 2.01 6.55 -3.81
C GLY A 87 2.66 5.32 -4.44
N VAL A 88 3.80 4.91 -3.90
CA VAL A 88 4.46 3.66 -4.27
C VAL A 88 4.65 2.83 -3.01
N GLY A 89 4.12 1.61 -3.03
CA GLY A 89 4.19 0.67 -1.93
C GLY A 89 4.77 -0.69 -2.32
N GLY A 90 4.99 -1.56 -1.34
CA GLY A 90 5.40 -2.95 -1.57
C GLY A 90 6.91 -3.19 -1.55
N CYS A 91 7.35 -4.27 -2.21
CA CYS A 91 8.71 -4.77 -2.07
C CYS A 91 9.78 -3.86 -2.70
N VAL A 92 9.53 -3.30 -3.88
CA VAL A 92 10.46 -2.33 -4.49
C VAL A 92 10.52 -1.06 -3.64
N ALA A 93 9.37 -0.58 -3.18
CA ALA A 93 9.30 0.57 -2.28
C ALA A 93 10.09 0.34 -0.97
N GLN A 94 10.04 -0.88 -0.43
CA GLN A 94 10.83 -1.26 0.76
C GLN A 94 12.34 -1.22 0.50
N GLN A 95 12.79 -1.59 -0.70
CA GLN A 95 14.22 -1.61 -1.06
C GLN A 95 14.75 -0.24 -1.44
N GLU A 96 14.06 0.45 -2.32
CA GLU A 96 14.49 1.71 -2.93
C GLU A 96 14.19 2.93 -2.05
N GLY A 97 13.10 2.87 -1.28
CA GLY A 97 12.73 3.93 -0.35
C GLY A 97 12.68 5.31 -1.01
N GLU A 98 13.43 6.24 -0.46
CA GLU A 98 13.48 7.63 -0.90
C GLU A 98 14.01 7.81 -2.33
N ALA A 99 14.82 6.89 -2.84
CA ALA A 99 15.35 6.96 -4.20
C ALA A 99 14.26 6.99 -5.26
N ILE A 100 13.10 6.37 -4.99
CA ILE A 100 11.93 6.44 -5.89
C ILE A 100 11.47 7.88 -6.07
N MET A 101 11.33 8.65 -5.00
CA MET A 101 10.92 10.06 -5.07
C MET A 101 11.98 10.97 -5.68
N GLN A 102 13.26 10.67 -5.44
CA GLN A 102 14.36 11.42 -6.06
C GLN A 102 14.38 11.25 -7.57
N ARG A 103 14.09 10.04 -8.08
CA ARG A 103 14.00 9.74 -9.51
C ARG A 103 12.69 10.22 -10.15
N ASN A 104 11.61 10.32 -9.36
CA ASN A 104 10.26 10.65 -9.86
C ASN A 104 9.58 11.69 -8.97
N SER A 105 9.66 12.94 -9.38
CA SER A 105 9.08 14.08 -8.65
C SER A 105 7.56 14.03 -8.50
N ASN A 106 6.87 13.21 -9.32
CA ASN A 106 5.42 13.03 -9.28
C ASN A 106 4.93 12.20 -8.08
N VAL A 107 5.82 11.43 -7.44
CA VAL A 107 5.50 10.59 -6.29
C VAL A 107 5.38 11.48 -5.05
N ASP A 108 4.28 11.33 -4.32
CA ASP A 108 3.99 12.08 -3.09
C ASP A 108 4.43 11.29 -1.85
N PHE A 109 4.31 9.96 -1.87
CA PHE A 109 4.71 9.12 -0.75
C PHE A 109 5.19 7.74 -1.18
N VAL A 110 6.08 7.17 -0.37
CA VAL A 110 6.63 5.82 -0.54
C VAL A 110 6.52 5.07 0.78
N PHE A 111 6.07 3.81 0.73
CA PHE A 111 5.92 2.99 1.93
C PHE A 111 6.31 1.54 1.72
N GLY A 112 6.93 0.98 2.73
CA GLY A 112 7.35 -0.41 2.77
C GLY A 112 6.21 -1.36 3.11
N THR A 113 6.51 -2.65 3.06
CA THR A 113 5.56 -3.75 3.29
C THR A 113 5.01 -3.79 4.72
N ASP A 114 5.71 -3.20 5.69
CA ASP A 114 5.26 -3.12 7.09
C ASP A 114 4.47 -1.85 7.39
N ASN A 115 4.52 -0.84 6.50
CA ASN A 115 3.99 0.49 6.76
C ASN A 115 2.62 0.75 6.12
N LEU A 116 2.02 -0.24 5.52
CA LEU A 116 0.70 -0.14 4.87
C LEU A 116 -0.39 0.39 5.82
N PHE A 117 -0.34 0.04 7.10
CA PHE A 117 -1.31 0.52 8.11
C PHE A 117 -1.08 1.98 8.54
N GLU A 118 0.06 2.56 8.14
CA GLU A 118 0.32 3.98 8.32
C GLU A 118 -0.24 4.86 7.19
N LEU A 119 -0.89 4.28 6.19
CA LEU A 119 -1.51 5.03 5.09
C LEU A 119 -2.37 6.23 5.57
N PRO A 120 -3.22 6.10 6.62
CA PRO A 120 -3.98 7.25 7.13
C PRO A 120 -3.10 8.41 7.60
N PHE A 121 -1.98 8.09 8.26
CA PHE A 121 -1.02 9.10 8.68
C PHE A 121 -0.33 9.75 7.48
N MET A 122 0.11 8.95 6.51
CA MET A 122 0.76 9.44 5.29
C MET A 122 -0.17 10.33 4.47
N LEU A 123 -1.44 9.95 4.32
CA LEU A 123 -2.46 10.74 3.63
C LEU A 123 -2.64 12.12 4.26
N ARG A 124 -2.70 12.19 5.60
CA ARG A 124 -2.79 13.49 6.29
C ARG A 124 -1.58 14.39 6.03
N LYS A 125 -0.39 13.82 5.87
CA LYS A 125 0.84 14.55 5.54
C LYS A 125 0.85 15.07 4.11
N ILE A 126 0.56 14.19 3.14
CA ILE A 126 0.57 14.57 1.72
C ILE A 126 -0.53 15.57 1.37
N HIS A 127 -1.66 15.57 2.09
CA HIS A 127 -2.69 16.60 1.92
C HIS A 127 -2.25 17.99 2.44
N LYS A 128 -1.23 18.04 3.29
CA LYS A 128 -0.57 19.29 3.70
C LYS A 128 0.56 19.73 2.75
N GLY A 129 0.78 18.98 1.67
CA GLY A 129 1.85 19.24 0.71
C GLY A 129 3.21 18.64 1.10
N GLU A 130 3.28 17.85 2.19
CA GLU A 130 4.51 17.18 2.61
C GLU A 130 4.73 15.91 1.77
N LYS A 131 5.97 15.63 1.37
CA LYS A 131 6.36 14.34 0.82
C LYS A 131 6.85 13.44 1.95
N ILE A 132 6.58 12.13 1.87
CA ILE A 132 6.92 11.22 2.97
C ILE A 132 7.38 9.85 2.47
N THR A 133 8.46 9.34 3.06
CA THR A 133 8.92 7.96 2.91
C THR A 133 8.81 7.24 4.25
N LYS A 134 8.20 6.07 4.23
CA LYS A 134 8.04 5.17 5.37
C LYS A 134 8.41 3.75 4.97
N THR A 135 9.65 3.36 5.24
CA THR A 135 10.18 2.02 4.96
C THR A 135 10.79 1.37 6.19
N GLN A 136 10.49 1.91 7.38
CA GLN A 136 10.98 1.37 8.63
C GLN A 136 10.33 0.03 8.93
N ARG A 137 11.13 -0.92 9.37
CA ARG A 137 10.62 -2.19 9.85
C ARG A 137 10.17 -2.08 11.29
N TYR A 138 9.07 -2.72 11.59
CA TYR A 138 8.61 -2.84 12.96
C TYR A 138 9.28 -4.01 13.67
N ASP A 139 9.43 -3.88 14.97
CA ASP A 139 9.82 -4.97 15.84
C ASP A 139 8.80 -6.12 15.74
N ARG A 140 9.27 -7.37 15.85
CA ARG A 140 8.47 -8.61 15.75
C ARG A 140 7.21 -8.58 16.62
N GLN A 141 7.28 -8.02 17.84
CA GLN A 141 6.13 -7.90 18.72
C GLN A 141 5.07 -6.92 18.19
N LYS A 142 5.50 -5.82 17.56
CA LYS A 142 4.59 -4.84 16.96
C LYS A 142 3.93 -5.37 15.70
N VAL A 143 4.62 -6.19 14.90
CA VAL A 143 4.06 -6.82 13.69
C VAL A 143 2.95 -7.81 14.05
N ARG A 144 3.06 -8.55 15.16
CA ARG A 144 1.99 -9.45 15.65
C ARG A 144 0.70 -8.68 15.95
N ASN A 145 0.81 -7.46 16.49
CA ASN A 145 -0.33 -6.61 16.81
C ASN A 145 -0.89 -5.86 15.58
N PHE A 146 -0.18 -5.88 14.46
CA PHE A 146 -0.54 -5.15 13.24
C PHE A 146 -1.27 -5.99 12.20
N VAL A 147 -1.57 -7.24 12.48
CA VAL A 147 -2.42 -8.04 11.60
C VAL A 147 -3.88 -7.73 11.96
N PRO A 148 -4.59 -6.88 11.20
CA PRO A 148 -5.96 -6.53 11.51
C PRO A 148 -6.82 -7.81 11.54
N GLU A 149 -7.74 -7.87 12.48
CA GLU A 149 -8.77 -8.90 12.46
C GLU A 149 -9.57 -8.80 11.16
N TYR A 150 -9.80 -9.94 10.51
CA TYR A 150 -10.65 -10.00 9.33
C TYR A 150 -12.08 -9.66 9.73
N THR A 151 -12.59 -8.57 9.27
CA THR A 151 -14.02 -8.36 9.22
C THR A 151 -14.51 -8.79 7.83
N PHE A 152 -15.32 -9.85 7.79
CA PHE A 152 -15.94 -10.39 6.56
C PHE A 152 -16.68 -9.33 5.71
N GLN A 153 -16.96 -8.18 6.28
CA GLN A 153 -17.64 -7.07 5.60
C GLN A 153 -16.81 -6.38 4.52
N ASN A 154 -15.50 -6.66 4.42
CA ASN A 154 -14.57 -5.93 3.55
C ASN A 154 -14.08 -6.73 2.33
N LEU A 155 -14.61 -7.94 2.10
CA LEU A 155 -14.23 -8.82 0.98
C LEU A 155 -14.84 -8.41 -0.37
N GLN A 156 -15.34 -7.18 -0.52
CA GLN A 156 -16.08 -6.75 -1.73
C GLN A 156 -15.22 -6.67 -3.01
N HIS A 157 -13.88 -6.75 -2.91
CA HIS A 157 -12.98 -6.68 -4.07
C HIS A 157 -12.36 -8.01 -4.48
N SER A 158 -12.39 -9.03 -3.64
CA SER A 158 -11.72 -10.31 -3.90
C SER A 158 -12.55 -11.30 -4.72
N GLY A 159 -13.76 -10.96 -5.13
CA GLY A 159 -14.63 -11.87 -5.90
C GLY A 159 -14.85 -13.21 -5.16
N VAL A 160 -14.55 -14.32 -5.86
CA VAL A 160 -14.71 -15.69 -5.32
C VAL A 160 -13.47 -16.16 -4.52
N ARG A 161 -12.38 -15.37 -4.50
CA ARG A 161 -11.10 -15.74 -3.85
C ARG A 161 -10.78 -14.78 -2.73
N ALA A 162 -10.27 -15.33 -1.61
CA ALA A 162 -9.71 -14.56 -0.51
C ALA A 162 -8.32 -15.10 -0.16
N HIS A 163 -7.40 -14.21 0.19
CA HIS A 163 -6.07 -14.57 0.64
C HIS A 163 -5.97 -14.38 2.15
N LEU A 164 -5.55 -15.42 2.84
CA LEU A 164 -5.26 -15.39 4.27
C LEU A 164 -3.76 -15.56 4.47
N THR A 165 -3.08 -14.53 4.95
CA THR A 165 -1.67 -14.64 5.31
C THR A 165 -1.53 -15.27 6.69
N ILE A 166 -0.91 -16.43 6.77
CA ILE A 166 -0.61 -17.16 8.01
C ILE A 166 0.82 -16.89 8.49
N THR A 167 1.75 -16.62 7.56
CA THR A 167 3.15 -16.32 7.84
C THR A 167 3.65 -15.21 6.94
N LYS A 168 4.43 -14.28 7.48
CA LYS A 168 5.10 -13.19 6.75
C LYS A 168 6.61 -13.24 7.01
N GLY A 169 7.42 -12.93 5.98
CA GLY A 169 8.88 -12.95 6.09
C GLY A 169 9.48 -14.33 5.96
N CYS A 170 10.79 -14.46 6.19
CA CYS A 170 11.51 -15.74 6.13
C CYS A 170 12.86 -15.64 6.84
N ASN A 171 13.24 -16.69 7.57
CA ASN A 171 14.51 -16.77 8.30
C ASN A 171 15.56 -17.65 7.60
N ASN A 172 15.30 -18.16 6.40
CA ASN A 172 16.24 -19.09 5.72
C ASN A 172 17.45 -18.38 5.09
N TYR A 173 17.35 -17.08 4.80
CA TYR A 173 18.45 -16.28 4.24
C TYR A 173 19.16 -16.91 3.04
N CYS A 174 18.42 -17.57 2.13
CA CYS A 174 19.02 -18.10 0.90
C CYS A 174 19.70 -16.96 0.12
N SER A 175 20.89 -17.25 -0.47
CA SER A 175 21.77 -16.23 -1.08
C SER A 175 21.13 -15.38 -2.17
N PHE A 176 20.13 -15.90 -2.88
CA PHE A 176 19.41 -15.24 -3.95
C PHE A 176 18.06 -14.63 -3.52
N CYS A 177 17.65 -14.82 -2.27
CA CYS A 177 16.29 -14.52 -1.84
C CYS A 177 16.17 -13.11 -1.26
N VAL A 178 15.26 -12.33 -1.84
CA VAL A 178 14.96 -10.96 -1.41
C VAL A 178 13.95 -10.88 -0.25
N VAL A 179 13.27 -11.98 0.09
CA VAL A 179 12.20 -11.98 1.09
C VAL A 179 12.62 -11.45 2.46
N PRO A 180 13.77 -11.88 3.06
CA PRO A 180 14.20 -11.32 4.34
C PRO A 180 14.44 -9.80 4.29
N VAL A 181 14.87 -9.30 3.12
CA VAL A 181 15.13 -7.86 2.89
C VAL A 181 13.84 -7.09 2.70
N THR A 182 12.83 -7.63 2.03
CA THR A 182 11.60 -6.91 1.68
C THR A 182 10.44 -7.17 2.64
N ARG A 183 10.34 -8.39 3.20
CA ARG A 183 9.25 -8.83 4.09
C ARG A 183 9.69 -9.08 5.53
N GLY A 184 11.00 -9.01 5.79
CA GLY A 184 11.58 -9.15 7.12
C GLY A 184 11.72 -10.59 7.59
N LEU A 185 11.97 -10.72 8.90
CA LEU A 185 12.06 -11.98 9.59
C LEU A 185 10.70 -12.65 9.64
N GLU A 186 10.71 -13.97 9.71
CA GLU A 186 9.50 -14.78 9.80
C GLU A 186 8.67 -14.45 11.04
N VAL A 187 7.41 -14.17 10.81
CA VAL A 187 6.39 -13.99 11.84
C VAL A 187 5.15 -14.76 11.42
N SER A 188 4.75 -15.71 12.24
CA SER A 188 3.52 -16.49 12.06
C SER A 188 2.38 -15.93 12.91
N ARG A 189 1.15 -16.08 12.43
CA ARG A 189 -0.04 -15.80 13.21
C ARG A 189 -0.24 -16.88 14.26
N GLU A 190 -0.85 -16.48 15.37
CA GLU A 190 -1.36 -17.47 16.33
C GLU A 190 -2.56 -18.20 15.73
N PRO A 191 -2.73 -19.52 16.02
CA PRO A 191 -3.83 -20.30 15.45
C PRO A 191 -5.22 -19.68 15.66
N ASP A 192 -5.48 -19.12 16.83
CA ASP A 192 -6.75 -18.47 17.19
C ASP A 192 -7.06 -17.21 16.35
N GLN A 193 -6.07 -16.68 15.63
CA GLN A 193 -6.25 -15.56 14.71
C GLN A 193 -6.49 -16.01 13.26
N ILE A 194 -6.43 -17.32 13.02
CA ILE A 194 -6.58 -17.93 11.70
C ILE A 194 -7.96 -18.59 11.56
N ILE A 195 -8.48 -19.15 12.66
CA ILE A 195 -9.75 -19.84 12.78
C ILE A 195 -10.83 -18.87 13.22
#